data_9d1777087b6d5a525b54f3bd1f12d0ea
#
_entry.id   9d1777087b6d5a525b54f3bd1f12d0ea
#
_cell.length_a   1.000
_cell.length_b   1.000
_cell.length_c   1.000
_cell.angle_alpha   90.00
_cell.angle_beta   90.00
_cell.angle_gamma   90.00
#
_symmetry.space_group_name_H-M   'P 1'
#
loop_
_entity.id
_entity.type
_entity.pdbx_description
1 polymer ?
#
loop_
_entity_poly.entity_id
_entity_poly.type
_entity_poly.pdbx_seq_one_letter_code
_entity_poly.pdbx_strand_id
1 'polypeptide(L)'
;MKITDKVQPLELNRITTIYVEKEDRIGLVGEDEHGEHHKLWLTQRLLNRLVEKLLDWLPQNHEGVQEIAQQVAQAKHEPEHPVIASPECFDWLVQEIDLMPSQGVIGLVFKSDSGQHAAMVRFNEISLRQWLGIVFSQYQQAQWLGVEWPSWFV
;
A
#
# COMPACT_ATOMS: atom_id res chain seq x y z
N MET A 1 5.83 -6.62 37.03
CA MET A 1 4.88 -5.94 36.14
C MET A 1 5.12 -6.38 34.70
N LYS A 2 4.09 -6.72 34.04
CA LYS A 2 4.20 -7.15 32.67
C LYS A 2 4.12 -5.96 31.74
N ILE A 3 5.17 -5.75 30.97
CA ILE A 3 5.15 -4.76 29.91
C ILE A 3 4.62 -5.45 28.66
N THR A 4 3.54 -4.93 28.13
CA THR A 4 3.05 -5.42 26.86
C THR A 4 3.96 -4.83 25.78
N ASP A 5 4.83 -5.65 25.25
CA ASP A 5 5.69 -5.24 24.16
C ASP A 5 4.85 -5.09 22.90
N LYS A 6 4.46 -3.84 22.61
CA LYS A 6 3.90 -3.53 21.30
C LYS A 6 5.06 -3.48 20.32
N VAL A 7 5.00 -4.31 19.30
CA VAL A 7 5.96 -4.24 18.22
C VAL A 7 5.84 -2.87 17.56
N GLN A 8 6.93 -2.13 17.53
CA GLN A 8 6.97 -0.86 16.81
C GLN A 8 6.94 -1.13 15.32
N PRO A 9 6.06 -0.46 14.57
CA PRO A 9 6.03 -0.65 13.13
C PRO A 9 7.35 -0.21 12.49
N LEU A 10 7.86 -1.04 11.58
CA LEU A 10 9.00 -0.67 10.75
C LEU A 10 8.51 0.30 9.69
N GLU A 11 9.15 1.46 9.60
CA GLU A 11 8.77 2.43 8.58
C GLU A 11 9.46 2.09 7.26
N LEU A 12 8.65 1.87 6.22
CA LEU A 12 9.15 1.54 4.88
C LEU A 12 9.21 2.84 4.07
N ASN A 13 10.41 3.16 3.58
CA ASN A 13 10.66 4.40 2.84
C ASN A 13 10.45 4.23 1.35
N ARG A 14 10.67 3.03 0.85
CA ARG A 14 10.54 2.70 -0.56
C ARG A 14 9.87 1.35 -0.68
N ILE A 15 8.85 1.27 -1.53
CA ILE A 15 8.07 0.03 -1.68
C ILE A 15 7.90 -0.32 -3.15
N THR A 16 7.84 -1.61 -3.41
CA THR A 16 7.47 -2.16 -4.71
C THR A 16 6.25 -3.05 -4.51
N THR A 17 5.22 -2.84 -5.30
CA THR A 17 3.93 -3.52 -5.17
C THR A 17 3.66 -4.28 -6.44
N ILE A 18 3.52 -5.61 -6.34
CA ILE A 18 3.38 -6.46 -7.50
C ILE A 18 2.46 -7.65 -7.21
N TYR A 19 1.61 -7.96 -8.19
CA TYR A 19 0.80 -9.18 -8.13
C TYR A 19 1.67 -10.40 -8.44
N VAL A 20 1.54 -11.43 -7.63
CA VAL A 20 2.26 -12.70 -7.80
C VAL A 20 1.22 -13.79 -8.07
N GLU A 21 1.18 -14.27 -9.30
CA GLU A 21 0.16 -15.21 -9.75
C GLU A 21 0.13 -16.50 -8.94
N LYS A 22 1.30 -17.06 -8.64
CA LYS A 22 1.39 -18.31 -7.87
C LYS A 22 0.74 -18.22 -6.50
N GLU A 23 0.81 -17.05 -5.88
CA GLU A 23 0.24 -16.80 -4.56
C GLU A 23 -1.20 -16.27 -4.64
N ASP A 24 -1.59 -15.79 -5.81
CA ASP A 24 -2.83 -15.02 -5.99
C ASP A 24 -2.95 -13.92 -4.94
N ARG A 25 -1.84 -13.24 -4.71
CA ARG A 25 -1.72 -12.15 -3.73
C ARG A 25 -0.86 -11.04 -4.30
N ILE A 26 -1.01 -9.86 -3.76
CA ILE A 26 -0.09 -8.77 -4.04
C ILE A 26 1.01 -8.81 -2.99
N GLY A 27 2.26 -8.87 -3.46
CA GLY A 27 3.43 -8.74 -2.62
C GLY A 27 3.85 -7.27 -2.55
N LEU A 28 4.09 -6.81 -1.34
CA LEU A 28 4.64 -5.49 -1.10
C LEU A 28 6.02 -5.67 -0.49
N VAL A 29 7.05 -5.31 -1.23
CA VAL A 29 8.42 -5.39 -0.75
C VAL A 29 8.87 -3.98 -0.41
N GLY A 30 9.26 -3.76 0.83
CA GLY A 30 9.68 -2.47 1.32
C GLY A 30 11.09 -2.46 1.83
N GLU A 31 11.71 -1.29 1.77
CA GLU A 31 13.03 -1.04 2.32
C GLU A 31 12.89 -0.06 3.47
N ASP A 32 13.45 -0.42 4.62
CA ASP A 32 13.42 0.45 5.79
C ASP A 32 14.58 1.44 5.78
N GLU A 33 14.68 2.28 6.81
CA GLU A 33 15.71 3.30 6.92
C GLU A 33 17.13 2.75 7.02
N HIS A 34 17.26 1.45 7.38
CA HIS A 34 18.56 0.78 7.46
C HIS A 34 18.89 -0.01 6.20
N GLY A 35 18.07 0.11 5.16
CA GLY A 35 18.26 -0.63 3.92
C GLY A 35 17.85 -2.09 3.98
N GLU A 36 17.21 -2.52 5.07
CA GLU A 36 16.71 -3.88 5.18
C GLU A 36 15.38 -4.04 4.44
N HIS A 37 15.17 -5.22 3.87
CA HIS A 37 14.01 -5.52 3.08
C HIS A 37 12.98 -6.32 3.88
N HIS A 38 11.73 -6.00 3.65
CA HIS A 38 10.58 -6.66 4.28
C HIS A 38 9.57 -7.00 3.21
N LYS A 39 9.04 -8.21 3.23
CA LYS A 39 8.06 -8.66 2.25
C LYS A 39 6.75 -8.98 2.93
N LEU A 40 5.70 -8.32 2.47
CA LEU A 40 4.36 -8.46 3.00
C LEU A 40 3.44 -9.01 1.92
N TRP A 41 2.55 -9.91 2.30
CA TRP A 41 1.55 -10.45 1.41
C TRP A 41 0.18 -9.85 1.71
N LEU A 42 -0.48 -9.34 0.68
CA LEU A 42 -1.79 -8.70 0.78
C LEU A 42 -2.81 -9.50 -0.01
N THR A 43 -3.87 -9.93 0.66
CA THR A 43 -4.95 -10.65 0.01
C THR A 43 -5.89 -9.69 -0.71
N GLN A 44 -6.61 -10.19 -1.71
CA GLN A 44 -7.62 -9.40 -2.40
C GLN A 44 -8.68 -8.85 -1.45
N ARG A 45 -9.15 -9.68 -0.53
CA ARG A 45 -10.17 -9.28 0.43
C ARG A 45 -9.74 -8.07 1.26
N LEU A 46 -8.51 -8.12 1.76
CA LEU A 46 -7.98 -7.05 2.59
C LEU A 46 -7.75 -5.77 1.78
N LEU A 47 -7.18 -5.91 0.59
CA LEU A 47 -6.94 -4.78 -0.30
C LEU A 47 -8.24 -4.13 -0.79
N ASN A 48 -9.27 -4.91 -1.09
CA ASN A 48 -10.55 -4.34 -1.49
C ASN A 48 -11.07 -3.37 -0.43
N ARG A 49 -10.97 -3.76 0.83
CA ARG A 49 -11.40 -2.91 1.95
C ARG A 49 -10.51 -1.68 2.10
N LEU A 50 -9.20 -1.88 1.97
CA LEU A 50 -8.24 -0.79 2.10
C LEU A 50 -8.44 0.26 1.00
N VAL A 51 -8.54 -0.18 -0.25
CA VAL A 51 -8.67 0.72 -1.39
C VAL A 51 -9.91 1.60 -1.25
N GLU A 52 -11.04 1.04 -0.85
CA GLU A 52 -12.26 1.82 -0.64
C GLU A 52 -12.05 2.93 0.39
N LYS A 53 -11.40 2.62 1.50
CA LYS A 53 -11.12 3.61 2.54
C LYS A 53 -10.13 4.68 2.09
N LEU A 54 -9.15 4.30 1.31
CA LEU A 54 -8.18 5.26 0.79
C LEU A 54 -8.81 6.19 -0.24
N LEU A 55 -9.69 5.67 -1.09
CA LEU A 55 -10.43 6.50 -2.03
C LEU A 55 -11.32 7.51 -1.28
N ASP A 56 -11.92 7.10 -0.16
CA ASP A 56 -12.71 8.00 0.67
C ASP A 56 -11.87 9.06 1.36
N TRP A 57 -10.62 8.75 1.68
CA TRP A 57 -9.71 9.71 2.31
C TRP A 57 -9.26 10.82 1.35
N LEU A 58 -9.15 10.52 0.06
CA LEU A 58 -8.79 11.52 -0.93
C LEU A 58 -9.81 12.67 -0.93
N PRO A 59 -9.37 13.91 -1.23
CA PRO A 59 -10.32 15.02 -1.32
C PRO A 59 -11.47 14.69 -2.26
N GLN A 60 -12.70 14.92 -1.80
CA GLN A 60 -13.91 14.60 -2.55
C GLN A 60 -14.24 15.76 -3.47
N ASN A 61 -13.83 15.68 -4.71
CA ASN A 61 -14.08 16.65 -5.75
C ASN A 61 -14.92 16.03 -6.86
N HIS A 62 -15.47 16.84 -7.74
CA HIS A 62 -16.13 16.31 -8.92
C HIS A 62 -15.11 15.63 -9.86
N GLU A 63 -15.65 14.84 -10.77
CA GLU A 63 -14.85 13.94 -11.62
C GLU A 63 -13.74 14.65 -12.41
N GLY A 64 -14.03 15.82 -12.99
CA GLY A 64 -13.04 16.56 -13.77
C GLY A 64 -11.82 16.99 -12.96
N VAL A 65 -12.03 17.41 -11.72
CA VAL A 65 -10.93 17.78 -10.81
C VAL A 65 -10.13 16.53 -10.41
N GLN A 66 -10.82 15.44 -10.11
CA GLN A 66 -10.17 14.18 -9.75
C GLN A 66 -9.32 13.65 -10.90
N GLU A 67 -9.83 13.72 -12.13
CA GLU A 67 -9.09 13.27 -13.31
C GLU A 67 -7.79 14.04 -13.49
N ILE A 68 -7.84 15.37 -13.36
CA ILE A 68 -6.65 16.19 -13.46
C ILE A 68 -5.67 15.89 -12.34
N ALA A 69 -6.16 15.78 -11.09
CA ALA A 69 -5.32 15.50 -9.95
C ALA A 69 -4.60 14.15 -10.09
N GLN A 70 -5.31 13.14 -10.61
CA GLN A 70 -4.71 11.83 -10.83
C GLN A 70 -3.67 11.87 -11.94
N GLN A 71 -3.93 12.54 -13.04
CA GLN A 71 -2.97 12.70 -14.13
C GLN A 71 -1.71 13.44 -13.68
N VAL A 72 -1.88 14.51 -12.91
CA VAL A 72 -0.74 15.27 -12.38
C VAL A 72 0.10 14.41 -11.44
N ALA A 73 -0.54 13.65 -10.56
CA ALA A 73 0.17 12.76 -9.63
C ALA A 73 0.97 11.70 -10.39
N GLN A 74 0.37 11.07 -11.39
CA GLN A 74 1.04 10.05 -12.19
C GLN A 74 2.19 10.65 -13.01
N ALA A 75 2.02 11.85 -13.53
CA ALA A 75 3.08 12.54 -14.28
C ALA A 75 4.28 12.91 -13.40
N LYS A 76 4.05 13.14 -12.11
CA LYS A 76 5.12 13.45 -11.16
C LYS A 76 5.82 12.21 -10.61
N HIS A 77 5.32 11.03 -10.92
CA HIS A 77 5.93 9.79 -10.43
C HIS A 77 7.30 9.61 -11.07
N GLU A 78 8.31 9.52 -10.22
CA GLU A 78 9.67 9.20 -10.66
C GLU A 78 9.88 7.72 -10.43
N PRO A 79 10.12 6.93 -11.49
CA PRO A 79 10.39 5.50 -11.33
C PRO A 79 11.63 5.29 -10.47
N GLU A 80 11.46 4.55 -9.40
CA GLU A 80 12.57 4.12 -8.56
C GLU A 80 12.98 2.71 -8.94
N HIS A 81 14.22 2.35 -8.60
CA HIS A 81 14.63 0.97 -8.76
C HIS A 81 13.73 0.08 -7.90
N PRO A 82 13.21 -1.03 -8.44
CA PRO A 82 12.40 -1.94 -7.65
C PRO A 82 13.14 -2.43 -6.41
N VAL A 83 12.41 -2.55 -5.31
CA VAL A 83 12.93 -3.20 -4.12
C VAL A 83 12.78 -4.70 -4.32
N ILE A 84 13.89 -5.40 -4.41
CA ILE A 84 13.91 -6.84 -4.61
C ILE A 84 14.36 -7.48 -3.31
N ALA A 85 13.45 -8.25 -2.70
CA ALA A 85 13.77 -8.96 -1.47
C ALA A 85 14.83 -10.03 -1.73
N SER A 86 15.80 -10.15 -0.81
CA SER A 86 16.76 -11.25 -0.86
C SER A 86 16.03 -12.58 -0.66
N PRO A 87 16.58 -13.71 -1.14
CA PRO A 87 15.96 -15.02 -0.92
C PRO A 87 15.76 -15.37 0.55
N GLU A 88 16.57 -14.79 1.43
CA GLU A 88 16.52 -15.01 2.88
C GLU A 88 15.54 -14.06 3.58
N CYS A 89 14.95 -13.13 2.85
CA CYS A 89 14.02 -12.17 3.43
C CYS A 89 12.81 -12.90 3.97
N PHE A 90 12.52 -12.67 5.25
CA PHE A 90 11.30 -13.20 5.87
C PHE A 90 10.09 -12.52 5.28
N ASP A 91 9.10 -13.32 4.89
CA ASP A 91 7.82 -12.80 4.41
C ASP A 91 6.71 -13.15 5.38
N TRP A 92 5.68 -12.34 5.38
CA TRP A 92 4.54 -12.57 6.26
C TRP A 92 3.25 -12.04 5.64
N LEU A 93 2.14 -12.67 6.07
CA LEU A 93 0.80 -12.31 5.60
C LEU A 93 0.23 -11.19 6.46
N VAL A 94 -0.24 -10.15 5.82
CA VAL A 94 -0.95 -9.08 6.50
C VAL A 94 -2.35 -9.57 6.86
N GLN A 95 -2.72 -9.46 8.13
CA GLN A 95 -4.02 -9.84 8.65
C GLN A 95 -4.88 -8.63 8.99
N GLU A 96 -4.24 -7.51 9.28
CA GLU A 96 -4.93 -6.31 9.73
C GLU A 96 -4.19 -5.08 9.22
N ILE A 97 -4.95 -4.04 8.88
CA ILE A 97 -4.38 -2.76 8.47
C ILE A 97 -5.06 -1.66 9.29
N ASP A 98 -4.25 -0.87 9.98
CA ASP A 98 -4.73 0.31 10.69
C ASP A 98 -4.46 1.55 9.84
N LEU A 99 -5.46 2.41 9.73
CA LEU A 99 -5.33 3.70 9.06
C LEU A 99 -5.08 4.77 10.10
N MET A 100 -4.06 5.57 9.87
CA MET A 100 -3.67 6.65 10.77
C MET A 100 -3.67 7.98 10.00
N PRO A 101 -4.86 8.56 9.80
CA PRO A 101 -4.95 9.84 9.10
C PRO A 101 -4.45 10.97 9.99
N SER A 102 -3.73 11.87 9.40
CA SER A 102 -3.35 13.12 10.02
C SER A 102 -3.46 14.23 8.98
N GLN A 103 -3.09 15.44 9.31
CA GLN A 103 -3.28 16.55 8.39
C GLN A 103 -2.42 16.38 7.12
N GLY A 104 -3.09 16.11 6.00
CA GLY A 104 -2.45 15.97 4.70
C GLY A 104 -1.64 14.69 4.49
N VAL A 105 -1.64 13.78 5.46
CA VAL A 105 -0.88 12.53 5.40
C VAL A 105 -1.74 11.40 5.95
N ILE A 106 -1.61 10.23 5.37
CA ILE A 106 -2.22 9.01 5.91
C ILE A 106 -1.16 7.94 6.08
N GLY A 107 -1.08 7.39 7.29
CA GLY A 107 -0.22 6.24 7.57
C GLY A 107 -1.02 4.95 7.47
N LEU A 108 -0.41 3.93 6.89
CA LEU A 108 -0.96 2.58 6.85
C LEU A 108 -0.06 1.70 7.69
N VAL A 109 -0.62 1.07 8.71
CA VAL A 109 0.11 0.10 9.54
C VAL A 109 -0.39 -1.28 9.20
N PHE A 110 0.47 -2.05 8.55
CA PHE A 110 0.20 -3.44 8.20
C PHE A 110 0.66 -4.33 9.35
N LYS A 111 -0.20 -5.23 9.79
CA LYS A 111 0.11 -6.11 10.92
C LYS A 111 -0.13 -7.57 10.56
N SER A 112 0.73 -8.44 11.08
CA SER A 112 0.53 -9.89 11.01
C SER A 112 -0.50 -10.34 12.04
N ASP A 113 -0.84 -11.62 11.97
CA ASP A 113 -1.64 -12.26 13.01
C ASP A 113 -0.93 -12.06 14.36
N SER A 114 -1.72 -11.80 15.41
CA SER A 114 -1.21 -11.46 16.74
C SER A 114 -0.32 -10.20 16.83
N GLY A 115 -0.11 -9.49 15.72
CA GLY A 115 0.67 -8.25 15.71
C GLY A 115 2.17 -8.42 15.98
N GLN A 116 2.72 -9.61 15.74
CA GLN A 116 4.15 -9.87 15.93
C GLN A 116 5.02 -9.11 14.92
N HIS A 117 4.47 -8.85 13.74
CA HIS A 117 5.14 -8.07 12.71
C HIS A 117 4.27 -6.89 12.34
N ALA A 118 4.87 -5.74 12.22
CA ALA A 118 4.16 -4.54 11.80
C ALA A 118 5.07 -3.67 10.93
N ALA A 119 4.50 -3.11 9.88
CA ALA A 119 5.21 -2.21 8.98
C ALA A 119 4.31 -1.02 8.66
N MET A 120 4.90 0.16 8.49
CA MET A 120 4.17 1.39 8.22
C MET A 120 4.63 2.01 6.92
N VAL A 121 3.68 2.50 6.15
CA VAL A 121 3.93 3.32 4.96
C VAL A 121 3.11 4.59 5.12
N ARG A 122 3.70 5.74 4.78
CA ARG A 122 3.01 7.03 4.83
C ARG A 122 2.87 7.60 3.44
N PHE A 123 1.70 8.19 3.20
CA PHE A 123 1.41 8.83 1.92
C PHE A 123 0.84 10.23 2.16
N ASN A 124 1.26 11.18 1.33
CA ASN A 124 0.49 12.39 1.10
C ASN A 124 -0.49 12.15 -0.06
N GLU A 125 -1.27 13.15 -0.44
CA GLU A 125 -2.25 12.98 -1.52
C GLU A 125 -1.59 12.53 -2.83
N ILE A 126 -0.49 13.15 -3.21
CA ILE A 126 0.17 12.85 -4.49
C ILE A 126 0.73 11.44 -4.48
N SER A 127 1.48 11.05 -3.44
CA SER A 127 2.06 9.72 -3.37
C SER A 127 0.99 8.64 -3.20
N LEU A 128 -0.12 8.93 -2.54
CA LEU A 128 -1.23 7.99 -2.45
C LEU A 128 -1.86 7.77 -3.82
N ARG A 129 -2.11 8.84 -4.58
CA ARG A 129 -2.66 8.71 -5.93
C ARG A 129 -1.74 7.88 -6.84
N GLN A 130 -0.43 8.07 -6.70
CA GLN A 130 0.56 7.28 -7.43
C GLN A 130 0.48 5.80 -7.06
N TRP A 131 0.45 5.50 -5.76
CA TRP A 131 0.37 4.12 -5.29
C TRP A 131 -0.94 3.45 -5.68
N LEU A 132 -2.05 4.16 -5.56
CA LEU A 132 -3.35 3.62 -5.98
C LEU A 132 -3.37 3.33 -7.49
N GLY A 133 -2.68 4.13 -8.29
CA GLY A 133 -2.51 3.85 -9.71
C GLY A 133 -1.75 2.54 -9.96
N ILE A 134 -0.71 2.29 -9.16
CA ILE A 134 0.04 1.03 -9.23
C ILE A 134 -0.85 -0.14 -8.81
N VAL A 135 -1.58 0.00 -7.71
CA VAL A 135 -2.52 -1.04 -7.25
C VAL A 135 -3.58 -1.32 -8.30
N PHE A 136 -4.14 -0.28 -8.90
CA PHE A 136 -5.11 -0.43 -9.98
C PHE A 136 -4.54 -1.28 -11.14
N SER A 137 -3.32 -0.99 -11.55
CA SER A 137 -2.63 -1.75 -12.60
C SER A 137 -2.47 -3.22 -12.19
N GLN A 138 -2.12 -3.49 -10.93
CA GLN A 138 -1.98 -4.86 -10.44
C GLN A 138 -3.32 -5.59 -10.37
N TYR A 139 -4.40 -4.89 -10.02
CA TYR A 139 -5.75 -5.46 -10.07
C TYR A 139 -6.11 -5.89 -11.49
N GLN A 140 -5.75 -5.07 -12.48
CA GLN A 140 -6.00 -5.42 -13.88
C GLN A 140 -5.25 -6.68 -14.29
N GLN A 141 -3.98 -6.78 -13.92
CA GLN A 141 -3.17 -7.97 -14.21
C GLN A 141 -3.73 -9.22 -13.51
N ALA A 142 -4.16 -9.07 -12.28
CA ALA A 142 -4.71 -10.16 -11.50
C ALA A 142 -6.13 -10.52 -11.92
N GLN A 143 -6.79 -9.66 -12.68
CA GLN A 143 -8.22 -9.78 -12.99
C GLN A 143 -9.07 -9.82 -11.72
N TRP A 144 -8.64 -9.07 -10.71
CA TRP A 144 -9.37 -8.97 -9.46
C TRP A 144 -10.55 -8.01 -9.60
N LEU A 145 -11.68 -8.43 -9.05
CA LEU A 145 -12.91 -7.66 -8.99
C LEU A 145 -13.20 -7.26 -7.54
N GLY A 146 -14.27 -6.52 -7.32
CA GLY A 146 -14.73 -6.20 -5.98
C GLY A 146 -14.41 -4.78 -5.51
N VAL A 147 -13.69 -4.00 -6.31
CA VAL A 147 -13.52 -2.57 -6.09
C VAL A 147 -14.16 -1.83 -7.25
N GLU A 148 -15.03 -0.88 -6.95
CA GLU A 148 -15.54 0.05 -7.95
C GLU A 148 -14.53 1.18 -8.12
N TRP A 149 -13.57 0.97 -9.00
CA TRP A 149 -12.59 2.00 -9.30
C TRP A 149 -13.28 3.18 -9.98
N PRO A 150 -13.01 4.41 -9.52
CA PRO A 150 -13.53 5.58 -10.19
C PRO A 150 -13.08 5.63 -11.65
N SER A 151 -13.89 6.24 -12.50
CA SER A 151 -13.62 6.35 -13.92
C SER A 151 -12.33 7.11 -14.25
N TRP A 152 -11.83 7.89 -13.31
CA TRP A 152 -10.60 8.67 -13.50
C TRP A 152 -9.32 7.87 -13.22
N PHE A 153 -9.42 6.59 -12.85
CA PHE A 153 -8.29 5.66 -12.88
C PHE A 153 -8.20 5.02 -14.26
N VAL A 154 -7.11 5.23 -14.92
CA VAL A 154 -6.87 4.68 -16.26
C VAL A 154 -5.49 4.05 -16.32
#